data_06a06ad24ce522f034fb466a8016f544
#
_entry.id   06a06ad24ce522f034fb466a8016f544
#
_cell.length_a   1.000
_cell.length_b   1.000
_cell.length_c   1.000
_cell.angle_alpha   90.00
_cell.angle_beta   90.00
_cell.angle_gamma   90.00
#
_symmetry.space_group_name_H-M   'P 1'
#
loop_
_entity.id
_entity.type
_entity.pdbx_description
1 polymer ?
#
loop_
_entity_poly.entity_id
_entity_poly.type
_entity_poly.pdbx_seq_one_letter_code
_entity_poly.pdbx_strand_id
1 'polypeptide(L)'
;MRQKKYVDSTEQLVTEIVVRDIQRSTKFYNELGFEVLRDAGDFVELTWEDHRLYIAKLSAYHEIESDDDMKLSEPPKFPLANIRVMVPNVDDYWKLVKEMGAQIVIPIADRYYGLRDFIISDPDGFGVRFASASSQK
;
A
#
# COMPACT_ATOMS: atom_id res chain seq x y z
N MET A 1 30.61 -0.79 5.80
CA MET A 1 30.93 -1.17 4.43
C MET A 1 29.72 -0.90 3.53
N ARG A 2 29.96 -0.25 2.42
CA ARG A 2 28.88 0.08 1.48
C ARG A 2 28.41 -1.19 0.76
N GLN A 3 27.11 -1.43 0.75
CA GLN A 3 26.54 -2.56 0.01
C GLN A 3 26.68 -2.34 -1.50
N LYS A 4 26.97 -3.43 -2.19
CA LYS A 4 27.01 -3.40 -3.63
C LYS A 4 25.63 -3.30 -4.21
N LYS A 5 25.45 -2.35 -5.13
CA LYS A 5 24.21 -2.26 -5.89
C LYS A 5 24.23 -3.35 -6.97
N TYR A 6 23.31 -4.29 -6.88
CA TYR A 6 23.24 -5.37 -7.87
C TYR A 6 21.98 -5.33 -8.73
N VAL A 7 21.13 -4.34 -8.52
CA VAL A 7 19.94 -4.11 -9.33
C VAL A 7 19.99 -2.69 -9.87
N ASP A 8 19.90 -2.56 -11.18
CA ASP A 8 20.16 -1.30 -11.85
C ASP A 8 19.01 -0.32 -11.84
N SER A 9 17.79 -0.80 -11.80
CA SER A 9 16.66 0.03 -12.21
C SER A 9 15.61 0.23 -11.15
N THR A 10 15.71 -0.45 -10.01
CA THR A 10 14.66 -0.41 -9.00
C THR A 10 15.21 -0.02 -7.66
N GLU A 11 14.32 0.33 -6.78
CA GLU A 11 14.68 0.60 -5.40
C GLU A 11 15.29 -0.65 -4.77
N GLN A 12 16.29 -0.45 -3.96
CA GLN A 12 16.93 -1.51 -3.22
C GLN A 12 16.00 -2.14 -2.20
N LEU A 13 15.07 -1.36 -1.69
CA LEU A 13 14.09 -1.79 -0.69
C LEU A 13 12.69 -1.55 -1.24
N VAL A 14 11.90 -2.60 -1.38
CA VAL A 14 10.55 -2.54 -1.93
C VAL A 14 9.60 -3.28 -1.01
N THR A 15 8.41 -2.73 -0.82
CA THR A 15 7.33 -3.41 -0.13
C THR A 15 6.56 -4.27 -1.12
N GLU A 16 6.37 -5.54 -0.78
CA GLU A 16 5.51 -6.45 -1.51
C GLU A 16 4.38 -6.90 -0.59
N ILE A 17 3.15 -6.81 -1.09
CA ILE A 17 1.99 -7.29 -0.34
C ILE A 17 1.38 -8.48 -1.05
N VAL A 18 0.94 -9.46 -0.28
CA VAL A 18 0.28 -10.65 -0.80
C VAL A 18 -1.22 -10.47 -0.61
N VAL A 19 -1.96 -10.63 -1.70
CA VAL A 19 -3.38 -10.29 -1.74
C VAL A 19 -4.24 -11.48 -2.14
N ARG A 20 -5.52 -11.41 -1.79
CA ARG A 20 -6.50 -12.44 -2.14
C ARG A 20 -7.00 -12.29 -3.56
N ASP A 21 -7.21 -11.06 -3.99
CA ASP A 21 -7.76 -10.73 -5.30
C ASP A 21 -6.92 -9.62 -5.91
N ILE A 22 -6.04 -9.99 -6.84
CA ILE A 22 -5.06 -9.06 -7.38
C ILE A 22 -5.71 -7.96 -8.23
N GLN A 23 -6.82 -8.27 -8.91
CA GLN A 23 -7.52 -7.26 -9.70
C GLN A 23 -8.17 -6.21 -8.81
N ARG A 24 -8.79 -6.65 -7.73
CA ARG A 24 -9.40 -5.76 -6.74
C ARG A 24 -8.33 -4.86 -6.10
N SER A 25 -7.21 -5.43 -5.70
CA SER A 25 -6.15 -4.67 -5.06
C SER A 25 -5.48 -3.70 -6.02
N THR A 26 -5.26 -4.11 -7.26
CA THR A 26 -4.70 -3.22 -8.29
C THR A 26 -5.62 -2.03 -8.53
N LYS A 27 -6.90 -2.28 -8.65
CA LYS A 27 -7.89 -1.21 -8.82
C LYS A 27 -7.88 -0.25 -7.63
N PHE A 28 -7.84 -0.79 -6.42
CA PHE A 28 -7.82 0.01 -5.20
C PHE A 28 -6.63 0.98 -5.19
N TYR A 29 -5.43 0.46 -5.42
CA TYR A 29 -4.23 1.30 -5.41
C TYR A 29 -4.20 2.27 -6.59
N ASN A 30 -4.71 1.85 -7.75
CA ASN A 30 -4.79 2.74 -8.91
C ASN A 30 -5.73 3.93 -8.65
N GLU A 31 -6.86 3.68 -8.00
CA GLU A 31 -7.79 4.76 -7.63
C GLU A 31 -7.17 5.74 -6.63
N LEU A 32 -6.27 5.25 -5.76
CA LEU A 32 -5.54 6.11 -4.83
C LEU A 32 -4.51 7.00 -5.52
N GLY A 33 -4.09 6.64 -6.74
CA GLY A 33 -3.09 7.40 -7.48
C GLY A 33 -1.83 6.64 -7.83
N PHE A 34 -1.71 5.37 -7.42
CA PHE A 34 -0.59 4.54 -7.86
C PHE A 34 -0.79 4.17 -9.33
N GLU A 35 0.30 4.19 -10.09
CA GLU A 35 0.27 3.82 -11.49
C GLU A 35 0.77 2.39 -11.66
N VAL A 36 0.15 1.65 -12.60
CA VAL A 36 0.60 0.31 -12.94
C VAL A 36 1.83 0.43 -13.84
N LEU A 37 2.95 -0.10 -13.37
CA LEU A 37 4.18 -0.14 -14.14
C LEU A 37 4.28 -1.41 -14.98
N ARG A 38 3.91 -2.54 -14.38
CA ARG A 38 3.93 -3.84 -15.07
C ARG A 38 2.88 -4.76 -14.45
N ASP A 39 2.14 -5.45 -15.29
CA ASP A 39 1.13 -6.42 -14.87
C ASP A 39 1.47 -7.76 -15.50
N ALA A 40 1.88 -8.72 -14.67
CA ALA A 40 2.21 -10.08 -15.10
C ALA A 40 1.08 -11.08 -14.76
N GLY A 41 -0.08 -10.60 -14.36
CA GLY A 41 -1.25 -11.43 -14.03
C GLY A 41 -1.32 -11.83 -12.56
N ASP A 42 -0.35 -12.54 -12.08
CA ASP A 42 -0.25 -12.96 -10.68
C ASP A 42 0.68 -12.07 -9.84
N PHE A 43 1.28 -11.09 -10.49
CA PHE A 43 2.21 -10.15 -9.88
C PHE A 43 2.07 -8.80 -10.60
N VAL A 44 1.91 -7.72 -9.84
CA VAL A 44 1.76 -6.36 -10.38
C VAL A 44 2.76 -5.44 -9.71
N GLU A 45 3.48 -4.70 -10.52
CA GLU A 45 4.35 -3.63 -10.04
C GLU A 45 3.64 -2.30 -10.17
N LEU A 46 3.48 -1.62 -9.05
CA LEU A 46 2.92 -0.28 -9.00
C LEU A 46 4.02 0.73 -8.69
N THR A 47 3.78 1.96 -9.09
CA THR A 47 4.69 3.06 -8.78
C THR A 47 3.92 4.25 -8.24
N TRP A 48 4.52 4.91 -7.26
CA TRP A 48 4.16 6.24 -6.81
C TRP A 48 5.40 7.10 -7.02
N GLU A 49 5.37 7.92 -8.06
CA GLU A 49 6.57 8.61 -8.55
C GLU A 49 7.70 7.59 -8.77
N ASP A 50 8.83 7.72 -8.08
CA ASP A 50 9.97 6.82 -8.21
C ASP A 50 9.91 5.60 -7.29
N HIS A 51 8.91 5.52 -6.42
CA HIS A 51 8.80 4.45 -5.42
C HIS A 51 7.97 3.30 -5.95
N ARG A 52 8.30 2.10 -5.52
CA ARG A 52 7.65 0.86 -5.98
C ARG A 52 6.83 0.23 -4.87
N LEU A 53 5.69 -0.34 -5.26
CA LEU A 53 4.86 -1.20 -4.43
C LEU A 53 4.50 -2.41 -5.28
N TYR A 54 4.77 -3.60 -4.77
CA TYR A 54 4.47 -4.83 -5.48
C TYR A 54 3.25 -5.50 -4.86
N ILE A 55 2.40 -6.05 -5.73
CA ILE A 55 1.23 -6.82 -5.33
C ILE A 55 1.35 -8.21 -5.93
N ALA A 56 1.22 -9.24 -5.11
CA ALA A 56 1.33 -10.63 -5.57
C ALA A 56 0.16 -11.46 -5.05
N LYS A 57 -0.28 -12.41 -5.87
CA LYS A 57 -1.13 -13.50 -5.38
C LYS A 57 -0.29 -14.49 -4.60
N LEU A 58 -0.89 -15.17 -3.63
CA LEU A 58 -0.20 -16.24 -2.92
C LEU A 58 0.31 -17.31 -3.89
N SER A 59 -0.46 -17.61 -4.92
CA SER A 59 -0.07 -18.59 -5.95
C SER A 59 1.14 -18.18 -6.78
N ALA A 60 1.58 -16.92 -6.70
CA ALA A 60 2.82 -16.50 -7.36
C ALA A 60 4.06 -17.07 -6.67
N TYR A 61 3.92 -17.53 -5.45
CA TYR A 61 5.00 -18.15 -4.69
C TYR A 61 5.02 -19.66 -4.99
N HIS A 62 5.73 -20.03 -6.02
CA HIS A 62 5.79 -21.44 -6.50
C HIS A 62 6.42 -22.40 -5.49
N GLU A 63 7.16 -21.86 -4.54
CA GLU A 63 7.80 -22.64 -3.47
C GLU A 63 6.78 -23.14 -2.45
N ILE A 64 5.60 -22.54 -2.44
CA ILE A 64 4.54 -22.95 -1.53
C ILE A 64 3.68 -23.96 -2.26
N GLU A 65 3.73 -25.22 -1.82
CA GLU A 65 2.80 -26.21 -2.34
C GLU A 65 1.41 -25.85 -1.85
N SER A 66 0.43 -26.01 -2.75
CA SER A 66 -0.94 -25.71 -2.43
C SER A 66 -1.41 -26.59 -1.30
N ASP A 67 -1.41 -26.04 -0.09
CA ASP A 67 -1.90 -26.69 1.09
C ASP A 67 -2.94 -25.80 1.74
N ASP A 68 -3.96 -26.41 2.32
CA ASP A 68 -4.99 -25.70 3.07
C ASP A 68 -4.40 -24.86 4.21
N ASP A 69 -3.23 -25.26 4.71
CA ASP A 69 -2.55 -24.53 5.79
C ASP A 69 -1.95 -23.20 5.34
N MET A 70 -1.83 -22.96 4.02
CA MET A 70 -1.23 -21.75 3.47
C MET A 70 -2.29 -20.75 2.97
N LYS A 71 -3.46 -20.77 3.55
CA LYS A 71 -4.50 -19.80 3.23
C LYS A 71 -4.24 -18.48 3.94
N LEU A 72 -4.56 -17.39 3.25
CA LEU A 72 -4.53 -16.07 3.88
C LEU A 72 -5.64 -16.00 4.92
N SER A 73 -5.30 -15.55 6.11
CA SER A 73 -6.27 -15.35 7.17
C SER A 73 -7.19 -14.17 6.85
N GLU A 74 -8.27 -14.02 7.62
CA GLU A 74 -9.14 -12.87 7.52
C GLU A 74 -8.34 -11.58 7.73
N PRO A 75 -8.67 -10.49 7.02
CA PRO A 75 -7.98 -9.22 7.21
C PRO A 75 -8.10 -8.75 8.66
N PRO A 76 -7.00 -8.26 9.25
CA PRO A 76 -7.07 -7.71 10.59
C PRO A 76 -7.90 -6.41 10.61
N LYS A 77 -8.58 -6.14 11.71
CA LYS A 77 -9.34 -4.89 11.89
C LYS A 77 -8.42 -3.68 11.96
N PHE A 78 -7.25 -3.85 12.55
CA PHE A 78 -6.23 -2.82 12.58
C PHE A 78 -5.01 -3.33 11.81
N PRO A 79 -4.58 -2.61 10.76
CA PRO A 79 -3.41 -3.02 9.98
C PRO A 79 -2.16 -3.07 10.84
N LEU A 80 -1.43 -4.18 10.74
CA LEU A 80 -0.19 -4.36 11.50
C LEU A 80 1.00 -3.66 10.84
N ALA A 81 0.84 -3.23 9.60
CA ALA A 81 1.85 -2.46 8.87
C ALA A 81 1.15 -1.47 7.96
N ASN A 82 1.82 -0.38 7.67
CA ASN A 82 1.31 0.56 6.69
C ASN A 82 2.47 1.17 5.89
N ILE A 83 2.12 1.66 4.71
CA ILE A 83 2.98 2.56 3.95
C ILE A 83 2.49 3.98 4.18
N ARG A 84 3.41 4.92 4.29
CA ARG A 84 3.07 6.32 4.41
C ARG A 84 3.42 7.04 3.11
N VAL A 85 2.41 7.68 2.53
CA VAL A 85 2.57 8.48 1.31
C VAL A 85 2.46 9.95 1.69
N MET A 86 3.53 10.71 1.49
CA MET A 86 3.52 12.15 1.72
C MET A 86 2.95 12.83 0.49
N VAL A 87 1.96 13.68 0.70
CA VAL A 87 1.26 14.40 -0.36
C VAL A 87 1.20 15.89 -0.02
N PRO A 88 1.06 16.77 -1.02
CA PRO A 88 0.99 18.21 -0.75
C PRO A 88 -0.23 18.62 0.08
N ASN A 89 -1.38 17.99 -0.17
CA ASN A 89 -2.63 18.32 0.52
C ASN A 89 -3.38 17.05 0.87
N VAL A 90 -3.26 16.63 2.13
CA VAL A 90 -3.85 15.37 2.59
C VAL A 90 -5.38 15.43 2.59
N ASP A 91 -5.98 16.60 2.71
CA ASP A 91 -7.43 16.74 2.72
C ASP A 91 -8.06 16.32 1.37
N ASP A 92 -7.35 16.51 0.26
CA ASP A 92 -7.80 16.03 -1.05
C ASP A 92 -7.89 14.50 -1.08
N TYR A 93 -6.93 13.84 -0.46
CA TYR A 93 -6.91 12.37 -0.39
C TYR A 93 -7.93 11.85 0.61
N TRP A 94 -8.17 12.58 1.69
CA TRP A 94 -9.25 12.26 2.62
C TRP A 94 -10.60 12.22 1.92
N LYS A 95 -10.85 13.23 1.09
CA LYS A 95 -12.06 13.31 0.28
C LYS A 95 -12.15 12.13 -0.69
N LEU A 96 -11.04 11.83 -1.36
CA LEU A 96 -10.98 10.73 -2.33
C LEU A 96 -11.29 9.39 -1.66
N VAL A 97 -10.66 9.07 -0.54
CA VAL A 97 -10.86 7.76 0.11
C VAL A 97 -12.28 7.61 0.64
N LYS A 98 -12.91 8.71 1.04
CA LYS A 98 -14.31 8.68 1.46
C LYS A 98 -15.23 8.42 0.26
N GLU A 99 -14.96 9.03 -0.89
CA GLU A 99 -15.70 8.78 -2.12
C GLU A 99 -15.53 7.33 -2.61
N MET A 100 -14.36 6.77 -2.42
CA MET A 100 -14.09 5.35 -2.75
C MET A 100 -14.82 4.38 -1.82
N GLY A 101 -15.28 4.84 -0.67
CA GLY A 101 -15.84 3.97 0.35
C GLY A 101 -14.77 3.12 1.04
N ALA A 102 -13.54 3.60 1.09
CA ALA A 102 -12.43 2.88 1.73
C ALA A 102 -12.69 2.74 3.24
N GLN A 103 -12.17 1.66 3.82
CA GLN A 103 -12.29 1.43 5.25
C GLN A 103 -11.35 2.37 6.01
N ILE A 104 -11.93 3.29 6.76
CA ILE A 104 -11.17 4.24 7.57
C ILE A 104 -10.77 3.54 8.86
N VAL A 105 -9.47 3.55 9.13
CA VAL A 105 -8.91 3.00 10.38
C VAL A 105 -8.70 4.11 11.39
N ILE A 106 -7.99 5.16 10.97
CA ILE A 106 -7.72 6.34 11.80
C ILE A 106 -8.18 7.56 11.02
N PRO A 107 -9.17 8.31 11.52
CA PRO A 107 -9.66 9.51 10.83
C PRO A 107 -8.59 10.59 10.72
N ILE A 108 -8.78 11.48 9.74
CA ILE A 108 -7.87 12.59 9.52
C ILE A 108 -7.85 13.54 10.73
N ALA A 109 -6.66 13.92 11.14
CA ALA A 109 -6.44 14.93 12.17
C ALA A 109 -5.00 15.43 12.11
N ASP A 110 -4.79 16.59 12.72
CA ASP A 110 -3.44 17.06 12.99
C ASP A 110 -2.86 16.26 14.15
N ARG A 111 -1.63 15.80 13.99
CA ARG A 111 -0.99 14.96 15.02
C ARG A 111 0.08 15.76 15.75
N TYR A 112 0.37 15.29 16.97
CA TYR A 112 1.37 15.95 17.83
C TYR A 112 2.78 15.95 17.21
N TYR A 113 3.04 15.04 16.26
CA TYR A 113 4.36 14.92 15.63
C TYR A 113 4.51 15.76 14.36
N GLY A 114 3.61 16.72 14.12
CA GLY A 114 3.76 17.69 13.03
C GLY A 114 3.21 17.28 11.69
N LEU A 115 2.47 16.20 11.60
CA LEU A 115 1.80 15.78 10.40
C LEU A 115 0.28 15.83 10.58
N ARG A 116 -0.39 16.04 9.47
CA ARG A 116 -1.83 15.82 9.36
C ARG A 116 -2.02 14.57 8.53
N ASP A 117 -2.65 13.55 9.08
CA ASP A 117 -2.70 12.25 8.44
C ASP A 117 -3.99 11.48 8.75
N PHE A 118 -4.19 10.42 7.99
CA PHE A 118 -5.19 9.40 8.24
C PHE A 118 -4.66 8.05 7.77
N ILE A 119 -5.28 6.96 8.24
CA ILE A 119 -4.94 5.61 7.82
C ILE A 119 -6.20 4.92 7.33
N ILE A 120 -6.10 4.29 6.18
CA ILE A 120 -7.13 3.40 5.65
C ILE A 120 -6.58 1.99 5.57
N SER A 121 -7.49 1.01 5.52
CA SER A 121 -7.15 -0.37 5.25
C SER A 121 -7.38 -0.67 3.78
N ASP A 122 -6.43 -1.37 3.15
CA ASP A 122 -6.69 -1.93 1.83
C ASP A 122 -7.61 -3.14 1.95
N PRO A 123 -8.04 -3.77 0.82
CA PRO A 123 -8.96 -4.90 0.89
C PRO A 123 -8.44 -6.11 1.68
N ASP A 124 -7.14 -6.22 1.89
CA ASP A 124 -6.52 -7.34 2.58
C ASP A 124 -6.03 -6.99 3.99
N GLY A 125 -6.32 -5.78 4.47
CA GLY A 125 -5.95 -5.39 5.82
C GLY A 125 -4.58 -4.74 5.93
N PHE A 126 -3.94 -4.42 4.80
CA PHE A 126 -2.70 -3.66 4.80
C PHE A 126 -3.02 -2.17 4.90
N GLY A 127 -2.25 -1.44 5.71
CA GLY A 127 -2.52 -0.03 5.95
C GLY A 127 -1.93 0.89 4.89
N VAL A 128 -2.68 1.92 4.53
CA VAL A 128 -2.18 3.02 3.71
C VAL A 128 -2.41 4.31 4.48
N ARG A 129 -1.34 5.04 4.70
CA ARG A 129 -1.35 6.29 5.44
C ARG A 129 -0.98 7.43 4.51
N PHE A 130 -1.90 8.38 4.34
CA PHE A 130 -1.59 9.63 3.64
C PHE A 130 -1.32 10.71 4.65
N ALA A 131 -0.33 11.53 4.37
CA ALA A 131 0.08 12.59 5.29
C ALA A 131 0.58 13.82 4.53
N SER A 132 0.38 14.97 5.14
CA SER A 132 1.03 16.21 4.74
C SER A 132 1.52 16.92 5.99
N ALA A 133 2.39 17.92 5.83
CA ALA A 133 2.84 18.72 6.95
C ALA A 133 1.64 19.41 7.60
N SER A 134 1.58 19.36 8.92
CA SER A 134 0.54 20.07 9.66
C SER A 134 0.83 21.57 9.63
N SER A 135 -0.23 22.37 9.41
CA SER A 135 -0.12 23.84 9.52
C SER A 135 -0.06 24.30 10.97
N GLN A 136 -0.36 23.42 11.91
CA GLN A 136 -0.29 23.73 13.34
C GLN A 136 1.14 23.56 13.84
N LYS A 137 1.59 24.51 14.59
CA LYS A 137 2.91 24.48 15.21
C LYS A 137 2.82 24.00 16.64
#